data_147db51fe544d15f507aba489a5b2437
#
_entry.id   147db51fe544d15f507aba489a5b2437
#
_cell.length_a   1.000
_cell.length_b   1.000
_cell.length_c   1.000
_cell.angle_alpha   90.00
_cell.angle_beta   90.00
_cell.angle_gamma   90.00
#
_symmetry.space_group_name_H-M   'P 1'
#
loop_
_entity.id
_entity.type
_entity.pdbx_description
1 polymer ?
#
loop_
_entity_poly.entity_id
_entity_poly.type
_entity_poly.pdbx_seq_one_letter_code
_entity_poly.pdbx_strand_id
1 'polypeptide(L)'
;LFLYPSTHNYNTLDIVKENIKEIDNLEFLEKKNTTLEENITIVNFLGKSPMNHITSALNLKELVYDKFKGFKKFQILTISSSDSFKSLKEVKNELLKTDELKYWYFAKADDKTIKELFNSFKSSKTLDSTNYISQVYIVDKNRNQRGRIDDREEEEIINNKKIYGLYSYNSIKVSEIKNKMNDDVRILFTEYRQKRKGKFNSNIRRLDNIDK
;
A
#
# COMPACT_ATOMS: atom_id res chain seq x y z
N LEU A 1 21.94 -17.45 17.72
CA LEU A 1 20.50 -17.82 17.65
C LEU A 1 20.22 -18.19 16.21
N PHE A 2 20.18 -19.50 15.90
CA PHE A 2 19.78 -19.97 14.58
C PHE A 2 18.26 -19.81 14.48
N LEU A 3 17.82 -18.79 13.75
CA LEU A 3 16.45 -18.72 13.29
C LEU A 3 16.28 -19.83 12.24
N TYR A 4 15.77 -20.97 12.65
CA TYR A 4 15.22 -21.94 11.73
C TYR A 4 14.23 -21.22 10.83
N PRO A 5 14.34 -21.34 9.51
CA PRO A 5 13.27 -20.88 8.65
C PRO A 5 12.06 -21.75 9.01
N SER A 6 11.16 -21.20 9.81
CA SER A 6 9.87 -21.83 10.01
C SER A 6 9.28 -22.01 8.61
N THR A 7 8.95 -23.24 8.26
CA THR A 7 8.15 -23.57 7.09
C THR A 7 6.72 -23.15 7.36
N HIS A 8 6.53 -21.86 7.66
CA HIS A 8 5.19 -21.32 7.73
C HIS A 8 4.66 -21.28 6.31
N ASN A 9 3.62 -22.04 6.06
CA ASN A 9 2.78 -21.88 4.89
C ASN A 9 2.14 -20.49 5.00
N TYR A 10 2.82 -19.49 4.43
CA TYR A 10 2.26 -18.15 4.32
C TYR A 10 1.20 -18.20 3.24
N ASN A 11 -0.03 -17.90 3.63
CA ASN A 11 -1.06 -17.61 2.65
C ASN A 11 -0.63 -16.38 1.87
N THR A 12 -0.67 -16.48 0.55
CA THR A 12 -0.36 -15.33 -0.30
C THR A 12 -1.41 -14.26 -0.10
N LEU A 13 -0.99 -13.01 -0.14
CA LEU A 13 -1.91 -11.89 -0.16
C LEU A 13 -2.71 -11.90 -1.47
N ASP A 14 -4.03 -11.71 -1.41
CA ASP A 14 -4.88 -11.77 -2.60
C ASP A 14 -4.58 -10.63 -3.58
N ILE A 15 -4.75 -10.90 -4.87
CA ILE A 15 -4.87 -9.86 -5.89
C ILE A 15 -6.33 -9.42 -5.90
N VAL A 16 -6.59 -8.17 -5.52
CA VAL A 16 -7.94 -7.62 -5.43
C VAL A 16 -8.33 -6.80 -6.66
N LYS A 17 -7.33 -6.31 -7.41
CA LYS A 17 -7.48 -5.63 -8.70
C LYS A 17 -6.18 -5.77 -9.50
N GLU A 18 -6.30 -6.13 -10.76
CA GLU A 18 -5.18 -6.19 -11.70
C GLU A 18 -5.04 -4.89 -12.50
N ASN A 19 -3.86 -4.71 -13.07
CA ASN A 19 -3.58 -3.65 -14.04
C ASN A 19 -3.85 -2.23 -13.51
N ILE A 20 -3.34 -1.93 -12.30
CA ILE A 20 -3.36 -0.55 -11.79
C ILE A 20 -2.65 0.36 -12.80
N LYS A 21 -3.26 1.51 -13.08
CA LYS A 21 -2.73 2.48 -14.04
C LYS A 21 -1.32 2.93 -13.63
N GLU A 22 -0.39 2.98 -14.58
CA GLU A 22 0.98 3.46 -14.32
C GLU A 22 0.97 4.98 -14.08
N ILE A 23 2.03 5.46 -13.50
CA ILE A 23 2.19 6.83 -12.97
C ILE A 23 2.98 7.76 -13.89
N ASP A 24 3.02 7.44 -15.18
CA ASP A 24 3.80 8.19 -16.19
C ASP A 24 3.39 9.67 -16.31
N ASN A 25 2.15 9.98 -15.98
CA ASN A 25 1.59 11.34 -16.08
C ASN A 25 1.68 12.14 -14.77
N LEU A 26 2.43 11.65 -13.78
CA LEU A 26 2.67 12.37 -12.54
C LEU A 26 3.92 13.25 -12.65
N GLU A 27 3.86 14.45 -12.08
CA GLU A 27 5.00 15.34 -11.95
C GLU A 27 5.62 15.19 -10.56
N PHE A 28 6.84 14.67 -10.49
CA PHE A 28 7.56 14.45 -9.23
C PHE A 28 8.18 15.74 -8.71
N LEU A 29 8.21 15.92 -7.38
CA LEU A 29 8.86 17.08 -6.73
C LEU A 29 10.38 17.12 -6.98
N GLU A 30 10.98 15.99 -7.22
CA GLU A 30 12.41 15.83 -7.50
C GLU A 30 12.61 15.29 -8.91
N LYS A 31 13.80 15.49 -9.46
CA LYS A 31 14.19 14.91 -10.77
C LYS A 31 14.26 13.38 -10.77
N LYS A 32 13.91 12.75 -9.67
CA LYS A 32 13.95 11.31 -9.46
C LYS A 32 12.57 10.72 -9.73
N ASN A 33 12.43 10.04 -10.85
CA ASN A 33 11.20 9.35 -11.22
C ASN A 33 11.20 7.91 -10.69
N THR A 34 10.01 7.35 -10.58
CA THR A 34 9.79 5.94 -10.28
C THR A 34 8.60 5.40 -11.08
N THR A 35 8.41 4.09 -11.07
CA THR A 35 7.28 3.38 -11.68
C THR A 35 6.59 2.52 -10.63
N LEU A 36 5.35 2.13 -10.86
CA LEU A 36 4.70 1.08 -10.07
C LEU A 36 5.24 -0.29 -10.46
N GLU A 37 5.48 -0.50 -11.75
CA GLU A 37 6.06 -1.74 -12.25
C GLU A 37 7.43 -2.02 -11.60
N GLU A 38 7.73 -3.28 -11.31
CA GLU A 38 8.95 -3.74 -10.65
C GLU A 38 9.13 -3.27 -9.19
N ASN A 39 8.18 -2.53 -8.61
CA ASN A 39 8.24 -2.04 -7.23
C ASN A 39 7.03 -2.50 -6.41
N ILE A 40 7.25 -2.70 -5.11
CA ILE A 40 6.17 -2.82 -4.12
C ILE A 40 5.91 -1.41 -3.61
N THR A 41 4.77 -0.86 -3.95
CA THR A 41 4.44 0.54 -3.70
C THR A 41 3.25 0.70 -2.77
N ILE A 42 3.40 1.54 -1.75
CA ILE A 42 2.26 2.05 -0.98
C ILE A 42 1.84 3.38 -1.60
N VAL A 43 0.60 3.46 -2.06
CA VAL A 43 0.06 4.67 -2.70
C VAL A 43 -0.84 5.42 -1.74
N ASN A 44 -0.57 6.72 -1.55
CA ASN A 44 -1.26 7.63 -0.64
C ASN A 44 -1.71 8.89 -1.39
N PHE A 45 -2.98 9.29 -1.23
CA PHE A 45 -3.56 10.49 -1.85
C PHE A 45 -3.83 11.56 -0.79
N LEU A 46 -3.10 12.67 -0.81
CA LEU A 46 -3.22 13.77 0.16
C LEU A 46 -4.07 14.97 -0.34
N GLY A 47 -4.51 14.93 -1.60
CA GLY A 47 -5.42 15.94 -2.16
C GLY A 47 -4.85 17.34 -2.27
N LYS A 48 -5.74 18.35 -2.19
CA LYS A 48 -5.41 19.77 -2.40
C LYS A 48 -4.73 20.44 -1.20
N SER A 49 -4.85 19.86 0.01
CA SER A 49 -4.30 20.42 1.24
C SER A 49 -3.47 19.41 2.02
N PRO A 50 -2.31 18.97 1.48
CA PRO A 50 -1.50 17.89 2.06
C PRO A 50 -1.15 18.07 3.53
N MET A 51 -0.85 19.30 3.97
CA MET A 51 -0.52 19.59 5.38
C MET A 51 -1.69 19.33 6.33
N ASN A 52 -2.94 19.49 5.89
CA ASN A 52 -4.10 19.17 6.72
C ASN A 52 -4.21 17.65 6.98
N HIS A 53 -3.56 16.86 6.17
CA HIS A 53 -3.56 15.39 6.21
C HIS A 53 -2.19 14.80 6.58
N ILE A 54 -1.31 15.61 7.18
CA ILE A 54 0.06 15.20 7.52
C ILE A 54 0.11 13.98 8.44
N THR A 55 -0.88 13.79 9.30
CA THR A 55 -0.99 12.61 10.18
C THR A 55 -0.96 11.31 9.40
N SER A 56 -1.61 11.27 8.22
CA SER A 56 -1.54 10.12 7.32
C SER A 56 -0.09 9.80 6.93
N ALA A 57 0.66 10.81 6.50
CA ALA A 57 2.05 10.65 6.08
C ALA A 57 2.98 10.30 7.27
N LEU A 58 2.79 10.91 8.45
CA LEU A 58 3.57 10.61 9.65
C LEU A 58 3.34 9.16 10.11
N ASN A 59 2.09 8.70 10.15
CA ASN A 59 1.78 7.32 10.50
C ASN A 59 2.41 6.33 9.50
N LEU A 60 2.34 6.62 8.21
CA LEU A 60 3.00 5.80 7.19
C LEU A 60 4.51 5.78 7.38
N LYS A 61 5.12 6.92 7.76
CA LYS A 61 6.56 6.97 8.01
C LYS A 61 6.95 6.09 9.18
N GLU A 62 6.37 6.31 10.34
CA GLU A 62 6.76 5.61 11.58
C GLU A 62 6.38 4.13 11.55
N LEU A 63 5.19 3.83 11.04
CA LEU A 63 4.63 2.50 11.17
C LEU A 63 4.92 1.57 9.98
N VAL A 64 5.27 2.13 8.82
CA VAL A 64 5.49 1.36 7.58
C VAL A 64 6.87 1.63 7.00
N TYR A 65 7.17 2.88 6.62
CA TYR A 65 8.41 3.20 5.91
C TYR A 65 9.65 2.83 6.72
N ASP A 66 9.73 3.21 7.97
CA ASP A 66 10.90 2.95 8.83
C ASP A 66 11.14 1.44 9.05
N LYS A 67 10.10 0.62 8.94
CA LYS A 67 10.22 -0.84 9.01
C LYS A 67 10.69 -1.49 7.71
N PHE A 68 10.28 -0.95 6.58
CA PHE A 68 10.44 -1.60 5.29
C PHE A 68 11.41 -0.91 4.32
N LYS A 69 11.91 0.30 4.62
CA LYS A 69 12.85 1.05 3.77
C LYS A 69 14.15 0.31 3.40
N GLY A 70 14.52 -0.72 4.16
CA GLY A 70 15.68 -1.58 3.87
C GLY A 70 15.42 -2.67 2.81
N PHE A 71 14.17 -2.90 2.42
CA PHE A 71 13.84 -3.90 1.41
C PHE A 71 14.01 -3.33 0.00
N LYS A 72 14.71 -4.09 -0.86
CA LYS A 72 14.85 -3.72 -2.27
C LYS A 72 13.50 -3.64 -2.95
N LYS A 73 13.32 -2.60 -3.76
CA LYS A 73 12.10 -2.39 -4.54
C LYS A 73 10.85 -2.11 -3.70
N PHE A 74 11.01 -1.68 -2.45
CA PHE A 74 9.94 -1.10 -1.66
C PHE A 74 9.96 0.42 -1.79
N GLN A 75 8.79 1.02 -1.92
CA GLN A 75 8.64 2.48 -1.99
C GLN A 75 7.28 2.95 -1.48
N ILE A 76 7.21 4.23 -1.12
CA ILE A 76 5.96 4.94 -0.88
C ILE A 76 5.81 6.04 -1.94
N LEU A 77 4.61 6.20 -2.47
CA LEU A 77 4.21 7.26 -3.38
C LEU A 77 3.11 8.08 -2.75
N THR A 78 3.38 9.35 -2.52
CA THR A 78 2.39 10.33 -2.06
C THR A 78 2.01 11.26 -3.20
N ILE A 79 0.71 11.34 -3.49
CA ILE A 79 0.14 12.08 -4.60
C ILE A 79 -0.72 13.24 -4.06
N SER A 80 -0.57 14.39 -4.67
CA SER A 80 -1.31 15.62 -4.34
C SER A 80 -1.79 16.32 -5.60
N SER A 81 -2.73 17.25 -5.47
CA SER A 81 -3.17 18.08 -6.57
C SER A 81 -2.10 19.07 -7.02
N SER A 82 -2.10 19.43 -8.30
CA SER A 82 -1.10 20.34 -8.91
C SER A 82 -0.94 21.66 -8.16
N ASP A 83 -2.05 22.21 -7.63
CA ASP A 83 -2.06 23.48 -6.91
C ASP A 83 -1.40 23.42 -5.51
N SER A 84 -1.03 22.23 -5.07
CA SER A 84 -0.57 21.95 -3.70
C SER A 84 0.94 21.82 -3.57
N PHE A 85 1.72 22.25 -4.57
CA PHE A 85 3.16 22.06 -4.62
C PHE A 85 3.88 22.51 -3.34
N LYS A 86 3.58 23.70 -2.84
CA LYS A 86 4.19 24.26 -1.63
C LYS A 86 3.86 23.41 -0.41
N SER A 87 2.58 23.10 -0.23
CA SER A 87 2.09 22.31 0.91
C SER A 87 2.63 20.86 0.86
N LEU A 88 2.74 20.25 -0.33
CA LEU A 88 3.35 18.93 -0.47
C LEU A 88 4.83 18.93 -0.11
N LYS A 89 5.55 20.00 -0.47
CA LYS A 89 6.96 20.20 -0.08
C LYS A 89 7.11 20.38 1.43
N GLU A 90 6.17 21.06 2.07
CA GLU A 90 6.13 21.19 3.54
C GLU A 90 5.94 19.83 4.21
N VAL A 91 5.00 19.00 3.76
CA VAL A 91 4.85 17.61 4.24
C VAL A 91 6.17 16.84 4.11
N LYS A 92 6.81 16.88 2.95
CA LYS A 92 8.10 16.22 2.75
C LYS A 92 9.14 16.70 3.75
N ASN A 93 9.25 18.02 3.97
CA ASN A 93 10.22 18.60 4.90
C ASN A 93 9.95 18.16 6.36
N GLU A 94 8.68 18.04 6.77
CA GLU A 94 8.34 17.51 8.09
C GLU A 94 8.82 16.07 8.27
N LEU A 95 8.59 15.21 7.27
CA LEU A 95 9.02 13.82 7.32
C LEU A 95 10.55 13.67 7.32
N LEU A 96 11.27 14.57 6.63
CA LEU A 96 12.73 14.59 6.59
C LEU A 96 13.40 14.99 7.92
N LYS A 97 12.67 15.59 8.85
CA LYS A 97 13.22 15.97 10.18
C LYS A 97 13.72 14.78 10.99
N THR A 98 13.20 13.59 10.71
CA THR A 98 13.49 12.39 11.50
C THR A 98 14.37 11.39 10.77
N ASP A 99 14.36 11.35 9.43
CA ASP A 99 15.17 10.40 8.63
C ASP A 99 15.15 10.75 7.14
N GLU A 100 16.06 10.13 6.36
CA GLU A 100 16.08 10.22 4.92
C GLU A 100 14.89 9.48 4.28
N LEU A 101 14.33 10.06 3.22
CA LEU A 101 13.21 9.51 2.45
C LEU A 101 13.67 8.94 1.10
N LYS A 102 14.71 8.11 1.11
CA LYS A 102 15.37 7.60 -0.11
C LYS A 102 14.41 6.92 -1.10
N TYR A 103 13.40 6.24 -0.62
CA TYR A 103 12.41 5.49 -1.41
C TYR A 103 10.99 6.00 -1.18
N TRP A 104 10.85 7.25 -0.84
CA TRP A 104 9.56 7.90 -0.74
C TRP A 104 9.48 9.01 -1.79
N TYR A 105 8.52 8.87 -2.68
CA TYR A 105 8.32 9.77 -3.80
C TYR A 105 7.11 10.64 -3.57
N PHE A 106 7.23 11.90 -3.92
CA PHE A 106 6.17 12.91 -3.84
C PHE A 106 5.87 13.39 -5.24
N ALA A 107 4.62 13.30 -5.64
CA ALA A 107 4.18 13.68 -6.97
C ALA A 107 2.91 14.51 -6.91
N LYS A 108 2.69 15.30 -7.94
CA LYS A 108 1.48 16.08 -8.15
C LYS A 108 0.90 15.77 -9.53
N ALA A 109 -0.41 15.98 -9.65
CA ALA A 109 -1.13 15.87 -10.92
C ALA A 109 -2.41 16.71 -10.89
N ASP A 110 -3.00 16.91 -12.05
CA ASP A 110 -4.31 17.50 -12.17
C ASP A 110 -5.41 16.56 -11.63
N ASP A 111 -6.58 17.12 -11.36
CA ASP A 111 -7.72 16.39 -10.79
C ASP A 111 -8.17 15.22 -11.68
N LYS A 112 -8.03 15.33 -12.99
CA LYS A 112 -8.39 14.28 -13.94
C LYS A 112 -7.44 13.10 -13.81
N THR A 113 -6.14 13.35 -13.85
CA THR A 113 -5.09 12.33 -13.72
C THR A 113 -5.18 11.61 -12.38
N ILE A 114 -5.41 12.34 -11.27
CA ILE A 114 -5.60 11.75 -9.93
C ILE A 114 -6.82 10.82 -9.93
N LYS A 115 -7.97 11.27 -10.46
CA LYS A 115 -9.19 10.47 -10.52
C LYS A 115 -9.05 9.24 -11.40
N GLU A 116 -8.39 9.37 -12.55
CA GLU A 116 -8.12 8.24 -13.45
C GLU A 116 -7.24 7.18 -12.77
N LEU A 117 -6.19 7.60 -12.09
CA LEU A 117 -5.34 6.68 -11.31
C LEU A 117 -6.14 6.05 -10.17
N PHE A 118 -6.87 6.84 -9.39
CA PHE A 118 -7.70 6.34 -8.30
C PHE A 118 -8.75 5.33 -8.76
N ASN A 119 -9.41 5.58 -9.87
CA ASN A 119 -10.43 4.69 -10.44
C ASN A 119 -9.84 3.35 -10.94
N SER A 120 -8.53 3.24 -11.11
CA SER A 120 -7.89 1.97 -11.40
C SER A 120 -7.81 1.05 -10.17
N PHE A 121 -7.95 1.59 -8.96
CA PHE A 121 -8.00 0.81 -7.72
C PHE A 121 -9.42 0.28 -7.43
N LYS A 122 -9.46 -0.85 -6.75
CA LYS A 122 -10.68 -1.31 -6.06
C LYS A 122 -10.73 -0.64 -4.70
N SER A 123 -11.75 0.15 -4.45
CA SER A 123 -11.93 0.87 -3.21
C SER A 123 -13.38 0.80 -2.73
N SER A 124 -13.58 0.66 -1.43
CA SER A 124 -14.90 0.78 -0.77
C SER A 124 -15.24 2.23 -0.42
N LYS A 125 -14.30 3.15 -0.61
CA LYS A 125 -14.45 4.59 -0.36
C LYS A 125 -14.05 5.38 -1.60
N THR A 126 -14.46 6.63 -1.65
CA THR A 126 -14.17 7.56 -2.75
C THR A 126 -13.25 8.68 -2.27
N LEU A 127 -12.57 9.34 -3.21
CA LEU A 127 -11.90 10.61 -2.95
C LEU A 127 -12.94 11.64 -2.55
N ASP A 128 -12.59 12.51 -1.62
CA ASP A 128 -13.42 13.68 -1.31
C ASP A 128 -13.31 14.78 -2.39
N SER A 129 -13.98 15.89 -2.19
CA SER A 129 -13.95 17.03 -3.11
C SER A 129 -12.58 17.67 -3.30
N THR A 130 -11.64 17.36 -2.41
CA THR A 130 -10.25 17.84 -2.46
C THR A 130 -9.29 16.80 -3.02
N ASN A 131 -9.78 15.66 -3.51
CA ASN A 131 -8.99 14.49 -3.93
C ASN A 131 -8.19 13.83 -2.78
N TYR A 132 -8.63 13.99 -1.54
CA TYR A 132 -8.08 13.31 -0.38
C TYR A 132 -8.84 12.03 -0.07
N ILE A 133 -8.11 11.05 0.46
CA ILE A 133 -8.66 9.86 1.09
C ILE A 133 -7.69 9.36 2.16
N SER A 134 -8.23 8.93 3.31
CA SER A 134 -7.40 8.33 4.37
C SER A 134 -6.94 6.90 4.06
N GLN A 135 -7.44 6.30 3.00
CA GLN A 135 -7.07 4.97 2.57
C GLN A 135 -5.76 4.98 1.78
N VAL A 136 -4.91 3.99 2.03
CA VAL A 136 -3.70 3.72 1.26
C VAL A 136 -3.78 2.33 0.64
N TYR A 137 -3.09 2.15 -0.47
CA TYR A 137 -3.19 0.97 -1.31
C TYR A 137 -1.84 0.31 -1.47
N ILE A 138 -1.78 -1.01 -1.43
CA ILE A 138 -0.58 -1.79 -1.73
C ILE A 138 -0.64 -2.22 -3.20
N VAL A 139 0.38 -1.86 -3.96
CA VAL A 139 0.58 -2.29 -5.35
C VAL A 139 1.83 -3.15 -5.44
N ASP A 140 1.73 -4.29 -6.08
CA ASP A 140 2.84 -5.21 -6.27
C ASP A 140 3.66 -4.90 -7.54
N LYS A 141 4.71 -5.67 -7.77
CA LYS A 141 5.65 -5.50 -8.88
C LYS A 141 5.05 -5.69 -10.27
N ASN A 142 3.89 -6.31 -10.36
CA ASN A 142 3.16 -6.53 -11.61
C ASN A 142 1.98 -5.55 -11.75
N ARG A 143 1.99 -4.47 -10.97
CA ARG A 143 0.92 -3.47 -10.89
C ARG A 143 -0.44 -4.06 -10.49
N ASN A 144 -0.44 -5.08 -9.64
CA ASN A 144 -1.67 -5.58 -9.04
C ASN A 144 -1.86 -4.97 -7.66
N GLN A 145 -3.05 -4.50 -7.39
CA GLN A 145 -3.44 -4.12 -6.04
C GLN A 145 -3.59 -5.37 -5.19
N ARG A 146 -2.94 -5.37 -4.03
CA ARG A 146 -2.95 -6.49 -3.09
C ARG A 146 -3.79 -6.14 -1.86
N GLY A 147 -4.45 -7.16 -1.32
CA GLY A 147 -5.32 -7.01 -0.16
C GLY A 147 -5.92 -8.35 0.22
N ARG A 148 -7.06 -8.33 0.92
CA ARG A 148 -7.78 -9.54 1.34
C ARG A 148 -9.16 -9.55 0.71
N ILE A 149 -9.50 -10.61 0.01
CA ILE A 149 -10.86 -10.79 -0.56
C ILE A 149 -11.84 -11.15 0.56
N ASP A 150 -11.36 -11.83 1.59
CA ASP A 150 -12.10 -12.17 2.79
C ASP A 150 -11.27 -11.81 4.03
N ASP A 151 -11.69 -10.80 4.78
CA ASP A 151 -11.03 -10.31 5.99
C ASP A 151 -11.78 -10.70 7.27
N ARG A 152 -12.70 -11.69 7.17
CA ARG A 152 -13.41 -12.19 8.34
C ARG A 152 -12.49 -12.91 9.30
N GLU A 153 -12.69 -12.66 10.58
CA GLU A 153 -12.05 -13.42 11.66
C GLU A 153 -12.64 -14.84 11.76
N GLU A 154 -11.94 -15.78 12.38
CA GLU A 154 -12.39 -17.18 12.50
C GLU A 154 -13.79 -17.31 13.13
N GLU A 155 -14.09 -16.54 14.17
CA GLU A 155 -15.42 -16.51 14.77
C GLU A 155 -16.51 -16.01 13.81
N GLU A 156 -16.18 -15.08 12.94
CA GLU A 156 -17.11 -14.55 11.94
C GLU A 156 -17.39 -15.57 10.84
N ILE A 157 -16.39 -16.38 10.49
CA ILE A 157 -16.52 -17.49 9.53
C ILE A 157 -17.43 -18.58 10.12
N ILE A 158 -17.20 -18.98 11.39
CA ILE A 158 -18.01 -19.98 12.10
C ILE A 158 -19.47 -19.52 12.19
N ASN A 159 -19.69 -18.23 12.44
CA ASN A 159 -21.03 -17.65 12.55
C ASN A 159 -21.65 -17.29 11.19
N ASN A 160 -21.08 -17.74 10.08
CA ASN A 160 -21.58 -17.51 8.72
C ASN A 160 -21.82 -16.01 8.41
N LYS A 161 -21.03 -15.09 8.97
CA LYS A 161 -21.11 -13.67 8.61
C LYS A 161 -20.87 -13.49 7.11
N LYS A 162 -21.53 -12.47 6.55
CA LYS A 162 -21.32 -12.08 5.15
C LYS A 162 -19.85 -11.76 4.89
N ILE A 163 -19.30 -12.24 3.80
CA ILE A 163 -17.94 -11.97 3.36
C ILE A 163 -17.75 -10.46 3.13
N TYR A 164 -16.66 -9.92 3.66
CA TYR A 164 -16.17 -8.58 3.38
C TYR A 164 -14.67 -8.61 3.17
N GLY A 165 -14.18 -7.72 2.29
CA GLY A 165 -12.77 -7.67 1.96
C GLY A 165 -12.06 -6.46 2.58
N LEU A 166 -10.75 -6.54 2.64
CA LEU A 166 -9.84 -5.43 2.98
C LEU A 166 -9.02 -5.08 1.73
N TYR A 167 -9.44 -4.03 1.02
CA TYR A 167 -8.82 -3.62 -0.25
C TYR A 167 -7.86 -2.46 -0.09
N SER A 168 -7.88 -1.80 1.05
CA SER A 168 -7.08 -0.63 1.41
C SER A 168 -6.98 -0.51 2.92
N TYR A 169 -6.05 0.31 3.42
CA TYR A 169 -5.77 0.44 4.85
C TYR A 169 -5.91 1.90 5.27
N ASN A 170 -6.59 2.14 6.39
CA ASN A 170 -6.78 3.50 6.88
C ASN A 170 -5.49 4.02 7.56
N SER A 171 -4.82 4.96 6.91
CA SER A 171 -3.57 5.56 7.38
C SER A 171 -3.68 6.37 8.67
N ILE A 172 -4.90 6.72 9.09
CA ILE A 172 -5.15 7.40 10.37
C ILE A 172 -5.36 6.40 11.52
N LYS A 173 -5.78 5.17 11.21
CA LYS A 173 -5.98 4.13 12.22
C LYS A 173 -4.69 3.35 12.48
N VAL A 174 -3.97 3.75 13.52
CA VAL A 174 -2.70 3.11 13.95
C VAL A 174 -2.84 1.59 14.12
N SER A 175 -3.94 1.10 14.70
CA SER A 175 -4.19 -0.32 14.90
C SER A 175 -4.31 -1.08 13.56
N GLU A 176 -4.98 -0.51 12.58
CA GLU A 176 -5.15 -1.13 11.26
C GLU A 176 -3.81 -1.23 10.51
N ILE A 177 -3.00 -0.16 10.59
CA ILE A 177 -1.64 -0.19 10.02
C ILE A 177 -0.77 -1.24 10.70
N LYS A 178 -0.77 -1.26 12.05
CA LYS A 178 0.11 -2.18 12.82
C LYS A 178 -0.27 -3.63 12.65
N ASN A 179 -1.57 -3.95 12.72
CA ASN A 179 -2.06 -5.32 12.85
C ASN A 179 -2.44 -5.96 11.51
N LYS A 180 -2.77 -5.15 10.49
CA LYS A 180 -3.18 -5.67 9.19
C LYS A 180 -2.20 -5.29 8.08
N MET A 181 -1.99 -4.00 7.85
CA MET A 181 -1.14 -3.54 6.75
C MET A 181 0.30 -4.04 6.86
N ASN A 182 0.91 -3.97 8.03
CA ASN A 182 2.29 -4.43 8.22
C ASN A 182 2.44 -5.94 7.99
N ASP A 183 1.46 -6.72 8.41
CA ASP A 183 1.49 -8.16 8.20
C ASP A 183 1.31 -8.49 6.72
N ASP A 184 0.41 -7.81 6.04
CA ASP A 184 0.18 -8.00 4.61
C ASP A 184 1.40 -7.60 3.77
N VAL A 185 2.08 -6.50 4.13
CA VAL A 185 3.36 -6.11 3.50
C VAL A 185 4.44 -7.17 3.74
N ARG A 186 4.55 -7.75 4.94
CA ARG A 186 5.49 -8.85 5.23
C ARG A 186 5.19 -10.10 4.43
N ILE A 187 3.93 -10.49 4.32
CA ILE A 187 3.47 -11.61 3.50
C ILE A 187 3.91 -11.40 2.05
N LEU A 188 3.69 -10.21 1.52
CA LEU A 188 4.05 -9.87 0.14
C LEU A 188 5.58 -9.95 -0.08
N PHE A 189 6.40 -9.44 0.84
CA PHE A 189 7.86 -9.59 0.77
C PHE A 189 8.31 -11.04 0.83
N THR A 190 7.66 -11.84 1.68
CA THR A 190 7.96 -13.27 1.80
C THR A 190 7.60 -14.00 0.52
N GLU A 191 6.45 -13.72 -0.09
CA GLU A 191 6.04 -14.25 -1.38
C GLU A 191 7.09 -13.98 -2.46
N TYR A 192 7.54 -12.74 -2.61
CA TYR A 192 8.55 -12.39 -3.61
C TYR A 192 9.93 -12.99 -3.31
N ARG A 193 10.28 -13.15 -2.04
CA ARG A 193 11.52 -13.84 -1.64
C ARG A 193 11.48 -15.32 -1.99
N GLN A 194 10.35 -15.98 -1.78
CA GLN A 194 10.16 -17.40 -2.11
C GLN A 194 10.15 -17.62 -3.62
N LYS A 195 9.42 -16.79 -4.39
CA LYS A 195 9.42 -16.83 -5.85
C LYS A 195 10.84 -16.72 -6.43
N ARG A 196 11.64 -15.79 -5.93
CA ARG A 196 13.03 -15.61 -6.37
C ARG A 196 13.91 -16.83 -6.06
N LYS A 197 13.61 -17.57 -4.99
CA LYS A 197 14.36 -18.79 -4.59
C LYS A 197 13.86 -20.06 -5.27
N GLY A 198 12.87 -19.98 -6.15
CA GLY A 198 12.24 -21.14 -6.80
C GLY A 198 11.49 -22.08 -5.83
N LYS A 199 11.17 -21.61 -4.63
CA LYS A 199 10.50 -22.37 -3.57
C LYS A 199 9.05 -21.91 -3.37
N PHE A 200 8.39 -21.50 -4.41
CA PHE A 200 7.02 -20.99 -4.30
C PHE A 200 6.01 -22.14 -4.48
N ASN A 201 5.51 -22.67 -3.37
CA ASN A 201 4.30 -23.49 -3.33
C ASN A 201 3.18 -22.61 -2.74
N SER A 202 2.33 -22.08 -3.60
CA SER A 202 1.13 -21.36 -3.15
C SER A 202 0.07 -22.38 -2.75
N ASN A 203 -0.04 -22.68 -1.48
CA ASN A 203 -1.29 -23.23 -0.96
C ASN A 203 -2.24 -22.04 -0.76
N ILE A 204 -3.21 -21.93 -1.65
CA ILE A 204 -4.32 -20.98 -1.48
C ILE A 204 -5.15 -21.52 -0.34
N ARG A 205 -5.21 -20.81 0.79
CA ARG A 205 -5.96 -21.14 2.02
C ARG A 205 -7.41 -21.58 1.77
N ARG A 206 -7.96 -21.28 0.59
CA ARG A 206 -9.34 -21.55 0.20
C ARG A 206 -9.62 -22.94 -0.37
N LEU A 207 -8.61 -23.61 -0.91
CA LEU A 207 -8.83 -24.96 -1.46
C LEU A 207 -8.92 -26.01 -0.35
N ASP A 208 -8.28 -25.79 0.80
CA ASP A 208 -8.31 -26.73 1.92
C ASP A 208 -9.62 -26.70 2.73
N ASN A 209 -10.45 -25.67 2.56
CA ASN A 209 -11.74 -25.52 3.27
C ASN A 209 -12.98 -25.85 2.44
N ILE A 210 -12.81 -26.20 1.16
CA ILE A 210 -13.94 -26.55 0.26
C ILE A 210 -14.19 -28.06 0.23
N ASP A 211 -13.22 -28.87 0.66
CA ASP A 211 -13.27 -30.33 0.65
C ASP A 211 -13.46 -30.96 2.04
N LYS A 212 -14.07 -30.25 3.01
CA LYS A 212 -14.50 -30.80 4.28
C LYS A 212 -15.95 -30.50 4.60
#